data_3c029ff7eeb6104a6c8552d9aa327bf3
#
_entry.id   3c029ff7eeb6104a6c8552d9aa327bf3
#
_cell.length_a   1.000
_cell.length_b   1.000
_cell.length_c   1.000
_cell.angle_alpha   90.00
_cell.angle_beta   90.00
_cell.angle_gamma   90.00
#
_symmetry.space_group_name_H-M   'P 1'
#
loop_
_entity.id
_entity.type
_entity.pdbx_description
1 polymer ?
#
loop_
_entity_poly.entity_id
_entity_poly.type
_entity_poly.pdbx_seq_one_letter_code
_entity_poly.pdbx_strand_id
1 'polypeptide(L)'
;PQLYQPYKLTQHQFGLALFWILKGLTKKIVIGDYIAVNFIDRVFHNPLMFTGYENLMALYGYSLQVYADFSGYTDIAIGVALLMGFTLPTNFNSPYKAKNVGEFWKRWHMSLSSWLKDYLYIPLGGNRGGSLGTWIAIGVISAFVILLSGKMIVLYSFLWAAILIGVLAIWIKSFRAWLTTNINLLITMLLGGLWHGASWQFVIWGGLNGLGLMVYKLWRKISPYEKYNNFLALALKVFVTFNFITFTRIWFRGESMESTWQILGQIGNNF
;
A
#
# COMPACT_ATOMS: atom_id res chain seq x y z
N PRO A 1 5.67 15.35 -25.70
CA PRO A 1 5.06 16.62 -26.14
C PRO A 1 5.62 17.81 -25.38
N GLN A 2 5.82 17.77 -24.04
CA GLN A 2 6.35 18.89 -23.25
C GLN A 2 7.81 19.24 -23.62
N LEU A 3 8.63 18.28 -24.01
CA LEU A 3 10.05 18.44 -24.37
C LEU A 3 10.28 19.32 -25.61
N TYR A 4 9.28 19.46 -26.48
CA TYR A 4 9.41 20.15 -27.77
C TYR A 4 8.72 21.53 -27.78
N GLN A 5 8.24 21.99 -26.63
CA GLN A 5 7.57 23.29 -26.54
C GLN A 5 8.54 24.35 -26.01
N PRO A 6 8.56 25.56 -26.63
CA PRO A 6 9.35 26.67 -26.10
C PRO A 6 8.79 27.04 -24.72
N TYR A 7 9.68 27.13 -23.74
CA TYR A 7 9.30 27.46 -22.37
C TYR A 7 9.78 28.87 -22.00
N LYS A 8 8.87 29.66 -21.44
CA LYS A 8 9.19 30.93 -20.78
C LYS A 8 8.60 30.91 -19.37
N LEU A 9 9.47 30.99 -18.37
CA LEU A 9 9.04 31.02 -16.97
C LEU A 9 8.33 32.36 -16.68
N THR A 10 7.04 32.29 -16.36
CA THR A 10 6.30 33.46 -15.92
C THR A 10 6.50 33.71 -14.42
N GLN A 11 6.28 34.95 -13.97
CA GLN A 11 6.36 35.30 -12.53
C GLN A 11 5.39 34.45 -11.68
N HIS A 12 4.20 34.18 -12.20
CA HIS A 12 3.22 33.31 -11.53
C HIS A 12 3.72 31.86 -11.37
N GLN A 13 4.29 31.29 -12.46
CA GLN A 13 4.86 29.94 -12.42
C GLN A 13 6.05 29.84 -11.47
N PHE A 14 6.89 30.87 -11.45
CA PHE A 14 8.02 30.95 -10.50
C PHE A 14 7.51 30.96 -9.05
N GLY A 15 6.53 31.81 -8.72
CA GLY A 15 5.92 31.85 -7.40
C GLY A 15 5.28 30.53 -6.99
N LEU A 16 4.54 29.90 -7.93
CA LEU A 16 3.96 28.58 -7.72
C LEU A 16 5.01 27.49 -7.49
N ALA A 17 6.10 27.51 -8.25
CA ALA A 17 7.21 26.57 -8.08
C ALA A 17 7.86 26.69 -6.69
N LEU A 18 8.14 27.93 -6.27
CA LEU A 18 8.67 28.20 -4.92
C LEU A 18 7.71 27.73 -3.83
N PHE A 19 6.41 27.98 -3.98
CA PHE A 19 5.40 27.49 -3.04
C PHE A 19 5.44 25.97 -2.88
N TRP A 20 5.53 25.22 -4.01
CA TRP A 20 5.62 23.77 -3.96
C TRP A 20 6.93 23.29 -3.31
N ILE A 21 8.05 23.91 -3.61
CA ILE A 21 9.37 23.56 -3.01
C ILE A 21 9.33 23.82 -1.50
N LEU A 22 8.91 25.01 -1.06
CA LEU A 22 8.88 25.38 0.35
C LEU A 22 7.90 24.51 1.15
N LYS A 23 6.72 24.22 0.58
CA LYS A 23 5.74 23.29 1.16
C LYS A 23 6.33 21.90 1.32
N GLY A 24 7.06 21.41 0.31
CA GLY A 24 7.71 20.10 0.34
C GLY A 24 8.83 20.04 1.38
N LEU A 25 9.70 21.06 1.45
CA LEU A 25 10.75 21.19 2.46
C LEU A 25 10.17 21.22 3.87
N THR A 26 9.10 21.97 4.09
CA THR A 26 8.43 22.02 5.39
C THR A 26 7.94 20.64 5.83
N LYS A 27 7.29 19.89 4.91
CA LYS A 27 6.85 18.52 5.19
C LYS A 27 8.02 17.60 5.51
N LYS A 28 9.06 17.65 4.68
CA LYS A 28 10.24 16.77 4.80
C LYS A 28 10.98 17.05 6.10
N ILE A 29 11.44 18.28 6.31
CA ILE A 29 12.34 18.63 7.39
C ILE A 29 11.59 18.73 8.72
N VAL A 30 10.49 19.51 8.76
CA VAL A 30 9.81 19.84 10.03
C VAL A 30 8.95 18.69 10.54
N ILE A 31 8.30 17.93 9.63
CA ILE A 31 7.41 16.84 10.05
C ILE A 31 8.12 15.50 9.92
N GLY A 32 8.62 15.17 8.71
CA GLY A 32 9.22 13.87 8.43
C GLY A 32 10.45 13.59 9.25
N ASP A 33 11.51 14.36 9.04
CA ASP A 33 12.83 14.10 9.64
C ASP A 33 12.83 14.38 11.15
N TYR A 34 12.17 15.45 11.61
CA TYR A 34 12.15 15.79 13.03
C TYR A 34 11.49 14.70 13.87
N ILE A 35 10.31 14.21 13.46
CA ILE A 35 9.62 13.15 14.20
C ILE A 35 10.38 11.82 14.10
N ALA A 36 10.99 11.55 12.95
CA ALA A 36 11.78 10.34 12.74
C ALA A 36 12.92 10.26 13.77
N VAL A 37 13.83 11.22 13.74
CA VAL A 37 15.07 11.19 14.55
C VAL A 37 14.77 11.30 16.05
N ASN A 38 13.79 12.11 16.45
CA ASN A 38 13.53 12.36 17.85
C ASN A 38 12.69 11.30 18.55
N PHE A 39 11.90 10.52 17.82
CA PHE A 39 11.02 9.52 18.42
C PHE A 39 10.98 8.19 17.67
N ILE A 40 10.58 8.17 16.39
CA ILE A 40 10.21 6.95 15.69
C ILE A 40 11.39 6.00 15.56
N ASP A 41 12.53 6.50 15.10
CA ASP A 41 13.72 5.69 14.86
C ASP A 41 14.25 5.07 16.16
N ARG A 42 14.20 5.82 17.26
CA ARG A 42 14.62 5.31 18.58
C ARG A 42 13.79 4.11 19.04
N VAL A 43 12.47 4.19 18.85
CA VAL A 43 11.56 3.11 19.24
C VAL A 43 11.72 1.89 18.32
N PHE A 44 11.79 2.11 17.00
CA PHE A 44 11.90 1.01 16.04
C PHE A 44 13.25 0.27 16.08
N HIS A 45 14.34 0.97 16.44
CA HIS A 45 15.65 0.32 16.63
C HIS A 45 15.72 -0.53 17.91
N ASN A 46 15.04 -0.13 18.98
CA ASN A 46 15.09 -0.81 20.27
C ASN A 46 13.68 -0.96 20.87
N PRO A 47 12.76 -1.70 20.25
CA PRO A 47 11.36 -1.74 20.66
C PRO A 47 11.13 -2.27 22.07
N LEU A 48 12.02 -3.15 22.56
CA LEU A 48 11.93 -3.73 23.90
C LEU A 48 12.25 -2.76 25.04
N MET A 49 12.88 -1.61 24.73
CA MET A 49 13.17 -0.55 25.70
C MET A 49 12.00 0.40 25.94
N PHE A 50 10.93 0.25 25.18
CA PHE A 50 9.76 1.14 25.18
C PHE A 50 8.49 0.36 25.53
N THR A 51 7.55 1.02 26.16
CA THR A 51 6.22 0.46 26.48
C THR A 51 5.42 0.14 25.20
N GLY A 52 4.39 -0.68 25.33
CA GLY A 52 3.49 -0.96 24.21
C GLY A 52 2.79 0.28 23.66
N TYR A 53 2.45 1.22 24.58
CA TYR A 53 1.89 2.51 24.18
C TYR A 53 2.86 3.35 23.34
N GLU A 54 4.15 3.43 23.73
CA GLU A 54 5.16 4.15 22.95
C GLU A 54 5.41 3.50 21.59
N ASN A 55 5.47 2.16 21.53
CA ASN A 55 5.56 1.42 20.28
C ASN A 55 4.35 1.69 19.36
N LEU A 56 3.14 1.71 19.92
CA LEU A 56 1.94 2.06 19.17
C LEU A 56 1.98 3.51 18.67
N MET A 57 2.39 4.46 19.51
CA MET A 57 2.52 5.86 19.12
C MET A 57 3.60 6.06 18.04
N ALA A 58 4.71 5.33 18.11
CA ALA A 58 5.74 5.33 17.08
C ALA A 58 5.20 4.80 15.74
N LEU A 59 4.35 3.79 15.74
CA LEU A 59 3.70 3.28 14.53
C LEU A 59 2.75 4.31 13.90
N TYR A 60 1.98 5.04 14.72
CA TYR A 60 1.16 6.16 14.23
C TYR A 60 2.05 7.31 13.73
N GLY A 61 3.09 7.64 14.46
CA GLY A 61 4.09 8.63 14.07
C GLY A 61 4.72 8.29 12.72
N TYR A 62 5.08 7.01 12.52
CA TYR A 62 5.61 6.54 11.24
C TYR A 62 4.63 6.72 10.08
N SER A 63 3.34 6.54 10.32
CA SER A 63 2.34 6.82 9.29
C SER A 63 2.34 8.29 8.86
N LEU A 64 2.54 9.23 9.80
CA LEU A 64 2.69 10.65 9.47
C LEU A 64 4.04 10.94 8.81
N GLN A 65 5.12 10.35 9.32
CA GLN A 65 6.47 10.49 8.78
C GLN A 65 6.53 10.09 7.30
N VAL A 66 6.13 8.87 6.96
CA VAL A 66 6.23 8.36 5.58
C VAL A 66 5.36 9.18 4.61
N TYR A 67 4.23 9.72 5.08
CA TYR A 67 3.42 10.63 4.27
C TYR A 67 4.10 11.99 4.09
N ALA A 68 4.63 12.57 5.16
CA ALA A 68 5.29 13.87 5.11
C ALA A 68 6.55 13.80 4.25
N ASP A 69 7.36 12.77 4.45
CA ASP A 69 8.59 12.52 3.70
C ASP A 69 8.31 12.35 2.20
N PHE A 70 7.46 11.41 1.84
CA PHE A 70 7.23 11.10 0.43
C PHE A 70 6.36 12.17 -0.27
N SER A 71 5.33 12.73 0.37
CA SER A 71 4.57 13.81 -0.23
C SER A 71 5.39 15.11 -0.30
N GLY A 72 6.31 15.33 0.65
CA GLY A 72 7.25 16.44 0.62
C GLY A 72 8.22 16.33 -0.56
N TYR A 73 8.81 15.16 -0.73
CA TYR A 73 9.65 14.86 -1.90
C TYR A 73 8.94 15.13 -3.24
N THR A 74 7.70 14.65 -3.38
CA THR A 74 6.93 14.87 -4.62
C THR A 74 6.52 16.32 -4.80
N ASP A 75 6.21 17.06 -3.74
CA ASP A 75 5.94 18.50 -3.81
C ASP A 75 7.19 19.26 -4.31
N ILE A 76 8.38 18.94 -3.79
CA ILE A 76 9.65 19.52 -4.27
C ILE A 76 9.86 19.19 -5.75
N ALA A 77 9.66 17.93 -6.15
CA ALA A 77 9.83 17.49 -7.54
C ALA A 77 8.87 18.25 -8.49
N ILE A 78 7.62 18.48 -8.10
CA ILE A 78 6.66 19.29 -8.85
C ILE A 78 7.17 20.73 -9.01
N GLY A 79 7.66 21.34 -7.94
CA GLY A 79 8.18 22.70 -7.97
C GLY A 79 9.41 22.85 -8.86
N VAL A 80 10.38 21.93 -8.74
CA VAL A 80 11.58 21.90 -9.58
C VAL A 80 11.21 21.68 -11.06
N ALA A 81 10.30 20.74 -11.35
CA ALA A 81 9.84 20.49 -12.70
C ALA A 81 9.17 21.72 -13.31
N LEU A 82 8.38 22.47 -12.55
CA LEU A 82 7.80 23.73 -12.99
C LEU A 82 8.86 24.77 -13.38
N LEU A 83 9.96 24.88 -12.61
CA LEU A 83 11.09 25.76 -12.97
C LEU A 83 11.75 25.34 -14.28
N MET A 84 11.74 24.05 -14.60
CA MET A 84 12.29 23.48 -15.84
C MET A 84 11.30 23.48 -17.01
N GLY A 85 10.06 23.93 -16.81
CA GLY A 85 9.03 23.95 -17.84
C GLY A 85 8.19 22.68 -17.95
N PHE A 86 8.30 21.78 -16.98
CA PHE A 86 7.53 20.53 -16.97
C PHE A 86 6.43 20.56 -15.92
N THR A 87 5.28 20.00 -16.30
CA THR A 87 4.15 19.81 -15.38
C THR A 87 4.09 18.35 -14.97
N LEU A 88 4.28 18.07 -13.69
CA LEU A 88 4.12 16.73 -13.12
C LEU A 88 2.73 16.57 -12.47
N PRO A 89 2.14 15.36 -12.53
CA PRO A 89 0.90 15.08 -11.82
C PRO A 89 1.12 15.01 -10.31
N THR A 90 0.08 15.35 -9.55
CA THR A 90 0.08 15.15 -8.09
C THR A 90 0.07 13.66 -7.76
N ASN A 91 0.83 13.28 -6.72
CA ASN A 91 0.98 11.89 -6.30
C ASN A 91 0.17 11.55 -5.04
N PHE A 92 -0.29 12.55 -4.31
CA PHE A 92 -1.04 12.42 -3.06
C PHE A 92 -2.25 13.33 -3.04
N ASN A 93 -3.40 12.78 -2.62
CA ASN A 93 -4.65 13.52 -2.45
C ASN A 93 -5.29 13.21 -1.08
N SER A 94 -4.72 13.74 0.00
CA SER A 94 -5.21 13.52 1.38
C SER A 94 -5.55 12.05 1.66
N PRO A 95 -4.58 11.11 1.55
CA PRO A 95 -4.86 9.67 1.58
C PRO A 95 -5.45 9.19 2.92
N TYR A 96 -5.15 9.85 4.03
CA TYR A 96 -5.70 9.49 5.34
C TYR A 96 -7.15 9.95 5.57
N LYS A 97 -7.75 10.64 4.62
CA LYS A 97 -9.18 10.91 4.57
C LYS A 97 -9.96 9.83 3.80
N ALA A 98 -9.29 8.76 3.36
CA ALA A 98 -9.91 7.67 2.62
C ALA A 98 -10.89 6.89 3.50
N LYS A 99 -12.08 6.59 2.97
CA LYS A 99 -13.15 5.88 3.67
C LYS A 99 -13.01 4.35 3.59
N ASN A 100 -12.08 3.87 2.78
CA ASN A 100 -11.80 2.46 2.57
C ASN A 100 -10.43 2.26 1.90
N VAL A 101 -9.94 1.03 1.94
CA VAL A 101 -8.61 0.66 1.40
C VAL A 101 -8.50 0.95 -0.11
N GLY A 102 -9.58 0.76 -0.88
CA GLY A 102 -9.57 1.05 -2.31
C GLY A 102 -9.46 2.55 -2.62
N GLU A 103 -10.10 3.39 -1.81
CA GLU A 103 -9.98 4.85 -1.92
C GLU A 103 -8.60 5.31 -1.45
N PHE A 104 -8.01 4.68 -0.42
CA PHE A 104 -6.66 4.98 0.01
C PHE A 104 -5.65 4.83 -1.14
N TRP A 105 -5.64 3.73 -1.85
CA TRP A 105 -4.74 3.48 -2.97
C TRP A 105 -4.99 4.38 -4.19
N LYS A 106 -6.17 4.97 -4.32
CA LYS A 106 -6.45 6.02 -5.31
C LYS A 106 -5.92 7.41 -4.93
N ARG A 107 -5.53 7.58 -3.66
CA ARG A 107 -5.07 8.85 -3.08
C ARG A 107 -3.59 8.82 -2.66
N TRP A 108 -3.03 7.63 -2.52
CA TRP A 108 -1.65 7.36 -2.14
C TRP A 108 -0.84 6.92 -3.35
N HIS A 109 0.31 7.58 -3.60
CA HIS A 109 1.24 7.26 -4.69
C HIS A 109 0.51 6.98 -6.01
N MET A 110 -0.26 7.97 -6.46
CA MET A 110 -1.24 7.83 -7.55
C MET A 110 -0.61 7.36 -8.86
N SER A 111 0.61 7.83 -9.17
CA SER A 111 1.34 7.41 -10.36
C SER A 111 1.71 5.91 -10.33
N LEU A 112 2.22 5.40 -9.21
CA LEU A 112 2.50 3.97 -9.07
C LEU A 112 1.21 3.15 -9.09
N SER A 113 0.18 3.59 -8.38
CA SER A 113 -1.11 2.89 -8.33
C SER A 113 -1.75 2.77 -9.72
N SER A 114 -1.66 3.80 -10.55
CA SER A 114 -2.13 3.74 -11.94
C SER A 114 -1.25 2.84 -12.80
N TRP A 115 0.08 2.91 -12.63
CA TRP A 115 1.02 2.04 -13.34
C TRP A 115 0.78 0.56 -13.03
N LEU A 116 0.69 0.21 -11.75
CA LEU A 116 0.37 -1.17 -11.32
C LEU A 116 -0.96 -1.66 -11.89
N LYS A 117 -1.96 -0.78 -11.91
CA LYS A 117 -3.26 -1.09 -12.50
C LYS A 117 -3.15 -1.35 -14.01
N ASP A 118 -2.47 -0.47 -14.74
CA ASP A 118 -2.46 -0.48 -16.20
C ASP A 118 -1.51 -1.54 -16.76
N TYR A 119 -0.37 -1.79 -16.10
CA TYR A 119 0.67 -2.70 -16.60
C TYR A 119 0.70 -4.07 -15.89
N LEU A 120 0.05 -4.24 -14.75
CA LEU A 120 -0.06 -5.53 -14.06
C LEU A 120 -1.50 -6.01 -13.95
N TYR A 121 -2.37 -5.24 -13.30
CA TYR A 121 -3.72 -5.69 -13.00
C TYR A 121 -4.58 -5.92 -14.25
N ILE A 122 -4.57 -5.00 -15.21
CA ILE A 122 -5.34 -5.12 -16.44
C ILE A 122 -4.81 -6.26 -17.33
N PRO A 123 -3.48 -6.40 -17.60
CA PRO A 123 -2.95 -7.53 -18.35
C PRO A 123 -3.19 -8.90 -17.73
N LEU A 124 -3.24 -8.99 -16.39
CA LEU A 124 -3.67 -10.21 -15.69
C LEU A 124 -5.16 -10.55 -15.91
N GLY A 125 -5.94 -9.69 -16.56
CA GLY A 125 -7.36 -9.85 -16.80
C GLY A 125 -8.25 -8.92 -15.98
N GLY A 126 -7.72 -8.23 -14.98
CA GLY A 126 -8.41 -7.23 -14.17
C GLY A 126 -9.70 -7.76 -13.55
N ASN A 127 -10.82 -7.04 -13.80
CA ASN A 127 -12.16 -7.44 -13.34
C ASN A 127 -12.89 -8.38 -14.31
N ARG A 128 -12.32 -8.68 -15.48
CA ARG A 128 -12.99 -9.45 -16.53
C ARG A 128 -12.73 -10.96 -16.45
N GLY A 129 -11.86 -11.40 -15.56
CA GLY A 129 -11.47 -12.79 -15.37
C GLY A 129 -9.96 -12.97 -15.35
N GLY A 130 -9.48 -14.24 -15.40
CA GLY A 130 -8.07 -14.56 -15.46
C GLY A 130 -7.57 -14.63 -16.91
N SER A 131 -6.43 -14.03 -17.18
CA SER A 131 -5.68 -14.23 -18.43
C SER A 131 -4.69 -15.39 -18.31
N LEU A 132 -4.02 -15.76 -19.40
CA LEU A 132 -2.89 -16.69 -19.34
C LEU A 132 -1.83 -16.23 -18.32
N GLY A 133 -1.57 -14.91 -18.26
CA GLY A 133 -0.65 -14.31 -17.28
C GLY A 133 -1.04 -14.58 -15.83
N THR A 134 -2.33 -14.60 -15.50
CA THR A 134 -2.82 -14.99 -14.16
C THR A 134 -2.37 -16.39 -13.78
N TRP A 135 -2.56 -17.34 -14.69
CA TRP A 135 -2.23 -18.75 -14.42
C TRP A 135 -0.73 -18.99 -14.36
N ILE A 136 0.03 -18.32 -15.23
CA ILE A 136 1.50 -18.34 -15.16
C ILE A 136 1.97 -17.77 -13.82
N ALA A 137 1.44 -16.63 -13.39
CA ALA A 137 1.82 -15.99 -12.12
C ALA A 137 1.48 -16.89 -10.91
N ILE A 138 0.30 -17.52 -10.90
CA ILE A 138 -0.07 -18.51 -9.88
C ILE A 138 0.92 -19.66 -9.87
N GLY A 139 1.23 -20.24 -11.03
CA GLY A 139 2.18 -21.35 -11.16
C GLY A 139 3.57 -20.99 -10.64
N VAL A 140 4.11 -19.83 -11.02
CA VAL A 140 5.42 -19.34 -10.59
C VAL A 140 5.45 -19.10 -9.09
N ILE A 141 4.46 -18.39 -8.53
CA ILE A 141 4.39 -18.11 -7.09
C ILE A 141 4.25 -19.41 -6.28
N SER A 142 3.38 -20.34 -6.75
CA SER A 142 3.20 -21.62 -6.09
C SER A 142 4.46 -22.46 -6.11
N ALA A 143 5.13 -22.56 -7.28
CA ALA A 143 6.40 -23.26 -7.40
C ALA A 143 7.48 -22.67 -6.46
N PHE A 144 7.56 -21.35 -6.39
CA PHE A 144 8.51 -20.67 -5.53
C PHE A 144 8.25 -20.97 -4.05
N VAL A 145 6.99 -20.92 -3.60
CA VAL A 145 6.62 -21.23 -2.20
C VAL A 145 6.91 -22.71 -1.89
N ILE A 146 6.59 -23.63 -2.78
CA ILE A 146 6.83 -25.06 -2.60
C ILE A 146 8.33 -25.34 -2.48
N LEU A 147 9.13 -24.81 -3.40
CA LEU A 147 10.58 -24.99 -3.42
C LEU A 147 11.26 -24.41 -2.17
N LEU A 148 10.87 -23.20 -1.76
CA LEU A 148 11.44 -22.59 -0.56
C LEU A 148 11.03 -23.28 0.72
N SER A 149 9.83 -23.86 0.78
CA SER A 149 9.37 -24.57 1.98
C SER A 149 10.17 -25.87 2.23
N GLY A 150 10.64 -26.52 1.18
CA GLY A 150 11.30 -27.81 1.23
C GLY A 150 10.44 -28.94 1.81
N LYS A 151 9.14 -28.70 2.06
CA LYS A 151 8.24 -29.61 2.76
C LYS A 151 7.20 -30.21 1.83
N MET A 152 7.15 -31.53 1.73
CA MET A 152 6.15 -32.26 0.92
C MET A 152 4.72 -31.95 1.34
N ILE A 153 4.46 -31.67 2.60
CA ILE A 153 3.13 -31.29 3.09
C ILE A 153 2.62 -30.01 2.41
N VAL A 154 3.52 -29.05 2.14
CA VAL A 154 3.18 -27.82 1.43
C VAL A 154 2.77 -28.13 -0.01
N LEU A 155 3.55 -28.96 -0.70
CA LEU A 155 3.21 -29.41 -2.06
C LEU A 155 1.82 -30.06 -2.12
N TYR A 156 1.55 -31.03 -1.23
CA TYR A 156 0.24 -31.70 -1.18
C TYR A 156 -0.88 -30.74 -0.84
N SER A 157 -0.67 -29.80 0.07
CA SER A 157 -1.66 -28.77 0.41
C SER A 157 -2.01 -27.89 -0.79
N PHE A 158 -1.00 -27.47 -1.57
CA PHE A 158 -1.24 -26.71 -2.80
C PHE A 158 -1.98 -27.51 -3.87
N LEU A 159 -1.64 -28.79 -4.05
CA LEU A 159 -2.32 -29.67 -5.00
C LEU A 159 -3.79 -29.87 -4.64
N TRP A 160 -4.09 -30.19 -3.38
CA TRP A 160 -5.47 -30.34 -2.88
C TRP A 160 -6.26 -29.06 -3.01
N ALA A 161 -5.68 -27.92 -2.63
CA ALA A 161 -6.32 -26.62 -2.79
C ALA A 161 -6.60 -26.31 -4.27
N ALA A 162 -5.65 -26.59 -5.17
CA ALA A 162 -5.82 -26.38 -6.61
C ALA A 162 -6.94 -27.27 -7.18
N ILE A 163 -7.02 -28.54 -6.77
CA ILE A 163 -8.09 -29.45 -7.19
C ILE A 163 -9.45 -28.94 -6.70
N LEU A 164 -9.58 -28.64 -5.41
CA LEU A 164 -10.84 -28.16 -4.81
C LEU A 164 -11.30 -26.84 -5.48
N ILE A 165 -10.41 -25.87 -5.57
CA ILE A 165 -10.68 -24.58 -6.20
C ILE A 165 -11.02 -24.78 -7.69
N GLY A 166 -10.29 -25.64 -8.39
CA GLY A 166 -10.54 -25.96 -9.79
C GLY A 166 -11.91 -26.54 -10.02
N VAL A 167 -12.31 -27.53 -9.22
CA VAL A 167 -13.66 -28.14 -9.26
C VAL A 167 -14.72 -27.07 -9.02
N LEU A 168 -14.60 -26.26 -7.96
CA LEU A 168 -15.56 -25.20 -7.67
C LEU A 168 -15.63 -24.15 -8.80
N ALA A 169 -14.50 -23.80 -9.40
CA ALA A 169 -14.44 -22.83 -10.47
C ALA A 169 -15.03 -23.35 -11.80
N ILE A 170 -15.01 -24.66 -12.03
CA ILE A 170 -15.68 -25.28 -13.20
C ILE A 170 -17.21 -25.21 -13.03
N TRP A 171 -17.70 -25.60 -11.86
CA TRP A 171 -19.14 -25.70 -11.59
C TRP A 171 -19.82 -24.36 -11.34
N ILE A 172 -19.12 -23.39 -10.74
CA ILE A 172 -19.71 -22.12 -10.32
C ILE A 172 -19.04 -20.95 -11.06
N LYS A 173 -19.63 -20.50 -12.18
CA LYS A 173 -19.09 -19.40 -13.01
C LYS A 173 -18.89 -18.09 -12.24
N SER A 174 -19.80 -17.76 -11.32
CA SER A 174 -19.69 -16.56 -10.47
C SER A 174 -18.50 -16.64 -9.50
N PHE A 175 -18.24 -17.83 -8.95
CA PHE A 175 -17.08 -18.09 -8.10
C PHE A 175 -15.78 -17.94 -8.89
N ARG A 176 -15.70 -18.49 -10.11
CA ARG A 176 -14.52 -18.34 -10.98
C ARG A 176 -14.21 -16.87 -11.28
N ALA A 177 -15.23 -16.08 -11.65
CA ALA A 177 -15.03 -14.65 -11.93
C ALA A 177 -14.60 -13.87 -10.69
N TRP A 178 -15.17 -14.19 -9.54
CA TRP A 178 -14.78 -13.61 -8.26
C TRP A 178 -13.34 -14.00 -7.89
N LEU A 179 -13.00 -15.26 -7.98
CA LEU A 179 -11.69 -15.81 -7.63
C LEU A 179 -10.58 -15.18 -8.48
N THR A 180 -10.71 -15.22 -9.81
CA THR A 180 -9.69 -14.68 -10.72
C THR A 180 -9.46 -13.18 -10.53
N THR A 181 -10.54 -12.41 -10.35
CA THR A 181 -10.44 -10.98 -10.06
C THR A 181 -9.66 -10.69 -8.76
N ASN A 182 -9.91 -11.48 -7.71
CA ASN A 182 -9.23 -11.29 -6.43
C ASN A 182 -7.78 -11.80 -6.46
N ILE A 183 -7.50 -12.87 -7.18
CA ILE A 183 -6.12 -13.35 -7.41
C ILE A 183 -5.32 -12.30 -8.20
N ASN A 184 -5.86 -11.73 -9.27
CA ASN A 184 -5.18 -10.67 -10.03
C ASN A 184 -4.84 -9.47 -9.12
N LEU A 185 -5.77 -9.10 -8.24
CA LEU A 185 -5.56 -8.03 -7.27
C LEU A 185 -4.46 -8.38 -6.26
N LEU A 186 -4.50 -9.59 -5.72
CA LEU A 186 -3.51 -10.07 -4.76
C LEU A 186 -2.11 -10.15 -5.39
N ILE A 187 -1.98 -10.71 -6.59
CA ILE A 187 -0.72 -10.76 -7.34
C ILE A 187 -0.18 -9.35 -7.56
N THR A 188 -1.04 -8.42 -7.99
CA THR A 188 -0.65 -7.02 -8.21
C THR A 188 -0.10 -6.38 -6.93
N MET A 189 -0.74 -6.61 -5.79
CA MET A 189 -0.31 -6.06 -4.51
C MET A 189 0.95 -6.75 -3.95
N LEU A 190 1.11 -8.05 -4.15
CA LEU A 190 2.33 -8.79 -3.79
C LEU A 190 3.54 -8.30 -4.60
N LEU A 191 3.38 -8.14 -5.90
CA LEU A 191 4.42 -7.60 -6.78
C LEU A 191 4.72 -6.13 -6.47
N GLY A 192 3.69 -5.35 -6.13
CA GLY A 192 3.86 -3.99 -5.63
C GLY A 192 4.62 -3.94 -4.31
N GLY A 193 4.44 -4.93 -3.44
CA GLY A 193 5.24 -5.10 -2.21
C GLY A 193 6.71 -5.42 -2.53
N LEU A 194 6.95 -6.43 -3.35
CA LEU A 194 8.31 -6.83 -3.78
C LEU A 194 9.07 -5.72 -4.51
N TRP A 195 8.35 -4.82 -5.18
CA TRP A 195 8.95 -3.65 -5.80
C TRP A 195 9.65 -2.73 -4.80
N HIS A 196 9.20 -2.70 -3.54
CA HIS A 196 9.83 -1.92 -2.46
C HIS A 196 11.13 -2.54 -1.93
N GLY A 197 11.35 -3.84 -2.13
CA GLY A 197 12.57 -4.52 -1.71
C GLY A 197 12.42 -6.04 -1.64
N ALA A 198 13.55 -6.75 -1.74
CA ALA A 198 13.61 -8.21 -1.70
C ALA A 198 13.55 -8.73 -0.26
N SER A 199 12.46 -8.45 0.45
CA SER A 199 12.23 -8.90 1.82
C SER A 199 10.82 -9.47 1.99
N TRP A 200 10.69 -10.50 2.82
CA TRP A 200 9.40 -11.07 3.22
C TRP A 200 8.46 -10.05 3.87
N GLN A 201 8.99 -9.05 4.53
CA GLN A 201 8.22 -7.98 5.14
C GLN A 201 7.42 -7.20 4.09
N PHE A 202 8.03 -6.88 2.95
CA PHE A 202 7.33 -6.21 1.84
C PHE A 202 6.31 -7.12 1.15
N VAL A 203 6.59 -8.44 1.08
CA VAL A 203 5.61 -9.43 0.58
C VAL A 203 4.39 -9.47 1.50
N ILE A 204 4.60 -9.55 2.83
CA ILE A 204 3.52 -9.56 3.81
C ILE A 204 2.74 -8.24 3.75
N TRP A 205 3.43 -7.11 3.70
CA TRP A 205 2.79 -5.80 3.56
C TRP A 205 1.91 -5.71 2.31
N GLY A 206 2.41 -6.13 1.16
CA GLY A 206 1.65 -6.19 -0.08
C GLY A 206 0.46 -7.15 0.02
N GLY A 207 0.68 -8.34 0.58
CA GLY A 207 -0.34 -9.34 0.82
C GLY A 207 -1.48 -8.83 1.72
N LEU A 208 -1.16 -8.20 2.85
CA LEU A 208 -2.15 -7.62 3.76
C LEU A 208 -2.98 -6.52 3.08
N ASN A 209 -2.34 -5.64 2.31
CA ASN A 209 -3.07 -4.62 1.56
C ASN A 209 -3.95 -5.23 0.46
N GLY A 210 -3.47 -6.28 -0.23
CA GLY A 210 -4.27 -7.05 -1.18
C GLY A 210 -5.48 -7.71 -0.53
N LEU A 211 -5.29 -8.38 0.61
CA LEU A 211 -6.37 -8.97 1.41
C LEU A 211 -7.35 -7.90 1.90
N GLY A 212 -6.87 -6.76 2.38
CA GLY A 212 -7.73 -5.64 2.78
C GLY A 212 -8.63 -5.14 1.65
N LEU A 213 -8.11 -5.06 0.42
CA LEU A 213 -8.91 -4.74 -0.76
C LEU A 213 -9.96 -5.82 -1.07
N MET A 214 -9.60 -7.10 -0.94
CA MET A 214 -10.52 -8.22 -1.17
C MET A 214 -11.65 -8.23 -0.12
N VAL A 215 -11.30 -8.10 1.16
CA VAL A 215 -12.26 -8.01 2.26
C VAL A 215 -13.19 -6.82 2.06
N TYR A 216 -12.66 -5.65 1.71
CA TYR A 216 -13.49 -4.48 1.43
C TYR A 216 -14.44 -4.69 0.24
N LYS A 217 -13.98 -5.34 -0.84
CA LYS A 217 -14.86 -5.67 -1.98
C LYS A 217 -16.02 -6.58 -1.57
N LEU A 218 -15.77 -7.53 -0.67
CA LEU A 218 -16.82 -8.42 -0.12
C LEU A 218 -17.73 -7.61 0.81
N TRP A 219 -17.17 -6.89 1.78
CA TRP A 219 -17.90 -6.04 2.71
C TRP A 219 -18.89 -5.11 2.02
N ARG A 220 -18.45 -4.43 0.97
CA ARG A 220 -19.29 -3.52 0.19
C ARG A 220 -20.52 -4.19 -0.43
N LYS A 221 -20.47 -5.51 -0.68
CA LYS A 221 -21.61 -6.25 -1.25
C LYS A 221 -22.66 -6.63 -0.21
N ILE A 222 -22.23 -6.91 1.02
CA ILE A 222 -23.09 -7.48 2.07
C ILE A 222 -23.50 -6.46 3.13
N SER A 223 -22.71 -5.40 3.32
CA SER A 223 -22.92 -4.45 4.40
C SER A 223 -23.84 -3.29 4.01
N PRO A 224 -24.93 -3.06 4.73
CA PRO A 224 -25.77 -1.88 4.57
C PRO A 224 -25.04 -0.59 5.00
N TYR A 225 -24.00 -0.72 5.83
CA TYR A 225 -23.22 0.40 6.38
C TYR A 225 -22.58 1.27 5.30
N GLU A 226 -22.25 0.72 4.15
CA GLU A 226 -21.69 1.47 3.02
C GLU A 226 -22.60 2.60 2.53
N LYS A 227 -23.92 2.48 2.72
CA LYS A 227 -24.90 3.48 2.31
C LYS A 227 -24.95 4.71 3.25
N TYR A 228 -24.49 4.57 4.50
CA TYR A 228 -24.51 5.67 5.45
C TYR A 228 -23.38 6.65 5.19
N ASN A 229 -23.73 7.95 5.04
CA ASN A 229 -22.82 9.03 4.75
C ASN A 229 -22.94 10.20 5.75
N ASN A 230 -23.56 9.98 6.92
CA ASN A 230 -23.56 10.96 8.01
C ASN A 230 -22.13 11.11 8.58
N PHE A 231 -21.91 12.18 9.33
CA PHE A 231 -20.57 12.53 9.87
C PHE A 231 -19.95 11.36 10.66
N LEU A 232 -20.71 10.74 11.55
CA LEU A 232 -20.23 9.65 12.40
C LEU A 232 -19.83 8.41 11.58
N ALA A 233 -20.66 8.02 10.60
CA ALA A 233 -20.35 6.90 9.71
C ALA A 233 -19.09 7.18 8.86
N LEU A 234 -18.93 8.42 8.37
CA LEU A 234 -17.75 8.82 7.62
C LEU A 234 -16.50 8.81 8.51
N ALA A 235 -16.58 9.35 9.71
CA ALA A 235 -15.49 9.36 10.68
C ALA A 235 -15.03 7.94 11.01
N LEU A 236 -15.98 7.02 11.27
CA LEU A 236 -15.67 5.61 11.55
C LEU A 236 -15.04 4.91 10.35
N LYS A 237 -15.53 5.12 9.13
CA LYS A 237 -14.92 4.58 7.89
C LYS A 237 -13.47 5.04 7.74
N VAL A 238 -13.21 6.33 7.92
CA VAL A 238 -11.85 6.91 7.87
C VAL A 238 -10.99 6.33 8.98
N PHE A 239 -11.49 6.27 10.20
CA PHE A 239 -10.79 5.71 11.36
C PHE A 239 -10.36 4.26 11.12
N VAL A 240 -11.29 3.38 10.72
CA VAL A 240 -10.98 1.97 10.44
C VAL A 240 -9.96 1.83 9.31
N THR A 241 -10.10 2.62 8.24
CA THR A 241 -9.18 2.59 7.11
C THR A 241 -7.79 3.05 7.52
N PHE A 242 -7.68 4.16 8.25
CA PHE A 242 -6.42 4.70 8.74
C PHE A 242 -5.70 3.72 9.66
N ASN A 243 -6.42 3.10 10.61
CA ASN A 243 -5.85 2.09 11.51
C ASN A 243 -5.36 0.86 10.76
N PHE A 244 -6.13 0.35 9.80
CA PHE A 244 -5.71 -0.78 8.97
C PHE A 244 -4.42 -0.46 8.20
N ILE A 245 -4.34 0.69 7.54
CA ILE A 245 -3.15 1.12 6.80
C ILE A 245 -1.95 1.31 7.74
N THR A 246 -2.17 1.94 8.90
CA THR A 246 -1.13 2.12 9.93
C THR A 246 -0.61 0.77 10.43
N PHE A 247 -1.50 -0.16 10.76
CA PHE A 247 -1.13 -1.51 11.18
C PHE A 247 -0.29 -2.25 10.12
N THR A 248 -0.67 -2.19 8.84
CA THR A 248 0.11 -2.87 7.79
C THR A 248 1.53 -2.31 7.65
N ARG A 249 1.77 -1.06 8.04
CA ARG A 249 3.08 -0.40 7.95
C ARG A 249 4.13 -0.91 8.92
N ILE A 250 3.75 -1.68 9.92
CA ILE A 250 4.70 -2.31 10.83
C ILE A 250 5.67 -3.21 10.05
N TRP A 251 5.17 -3.95 9.06
CA TRP A 251 6.01 -4.75 8.16
C TRP A 251 6.80 -3.91 7.17
N PHE A 252 6.32 -2.74 6.81
CA PHE A 252 7.03 -1.85 5.89
C PHE A 252 8.22 -1.16 6.58
N ARG A 253 8.11 -0.81 7.88
CA ARG A 253 9.14 -0.09 8.64
C ARG A 253 10.10 -1.02 9.37
N GLY A 254 9.66 -2.18 9.79
CA GLY A 254 10.47 -3.11 10.57
C GLY A 254 11.80 -3.43 9.86
N GLU A 255 12.89 -3.45 10.59
CA GLU A 255 14.22 -3.77 10.04
C GLU A 255 14.39 -5.25 9.76
N SER A 256 13.71 -6.08 10.55
CA SER A 256 13.67 -7.53 10.41
C SER A 256 12.32 -8.09 10.83
N MET A 257 12.05 -9.35 10.48
CA MET A 257 10.86 -10.05 10.96
C MET A 257 10.86 -10.14 12.50
N GLU A 258 12.02 -10.31 13.10
CA GLU A 258 12.16 -10.38 14.54
C GLU A 258 11.76 -9.06 15.21
N SER A 259 12.31 -7.92 14.76
CA SER A 259 11.94 -6.60 15.30
C SER A 259 10.45 -6.29 15.12
N THR A 260 9.86 -6.70 14.00
CA THR A 260 8.42 -6.57 13.76
C THR A 260 7.59 -7.33 14.80
N TRP A 261 7.99 -8.58 15.13
CA TRP A 261 7.31 -9.37 16.16
C TRP A 261 7.54 -8.81 17.57
N GLN A 262 8.72 -8.26 17.86
CA GLN A 262 8.99 -7.57 19.13
C GLN A 262 8.08 -6.37 19.32
N ILE A 263 7.90 -5.52 18.30
CA ILE A 263 6.99 -4.37 18.34
C ILE A 263 5.54 -4.83 18.58
N LEU A 264 5.08 -5.85 17.85
CA LEU A 264 3.74 -6.43 18.05
C LEU A 264 3.56 -7.00 19.45
N GLY A 265 4.59 -7.69 19.97
CA GLY A 265 4.60 -8.24 21.32
C GLY A 265 4.52 -7.15 22.39
N GLN A 266 5.27 -6.06 22.24
CA GLN A 266 5.19 -4.90 23.14
C GLN A 266 3.79 -4.28 23.13
N ILE A 267 3.24 -4.01 21.93
CA ILE A 267 1.88 -3.46 21.79
C ILE A 267 0.82 -4.40 22.41
N GLY A 268 1.02 -5.71 22.37
CA GLY A 268 0.04 -6.67 22.88
C GLY A 268 0.12 -6.95 24.38
N ASN A 269 1.32 -6.89 24.98
CA ASN A 269 1.57 -7.43 26.33
C ASN A 269 2.04 -6.39 27.35
N ASN A 270 2.56 -5.23 26.92
CA ASN A 270 3.23 -4.26 27.79
C ASN A 270 2.67 -2.84 27.67
N PHE A 271 1.33 -2.74 27.63
CA PHE A 271 0.62 -1.47 27.47
C PHE A 271 0.72 -0.60 28.71
#